data_5307ac697631ce76a07ddce9dd983c1c
#
_entry.id   5307ac697631ce76a07ddce9dd983c1c
#
_cell.length_a   1.000
_cell.length_b   1.000
_cell.length_c   1.000
_cell.angle_alpha   90.00
_cell.angle_beta   90.00
_cell.angle_gamma   90.00
#
_symmetry.space_group_name_H-M   'P 1'
#
loop_
_entity.id
_entity.type
_entity.pdbx_description
1 polymer ?
#
loop_
_entity_poly.entity_id
_entity_poly.type
_entity_poly.pdbx_seq_one_letter_code
_entity_poly.pdbx_strand_id
1 'polypeptide(L)'
;MAIDYEVIDRIKKAGLVGLGGGGFPTYAKWQDGAEIIIANGAECEPLLIKDQFIMENYPSEIINGLKLAMTSTGAKKGIVTLKEKYKKSILSIERQIKDSNIAIIKLPDFYPAGDEFILVEHVTGRRVPVGGFPTQIGVIVNNVETIYFASLVERGEAFTHKFISVIGQVKKSGVYKVPIGTRFEDILNNAVLLDKPYRLFKDGLMMGKNADLTDAVEKTTSAIFALPIEVSNIVNSSIPIDIIKRRARSACEKCMFCTDLCPRYLSGYPIEPHRIIRGFSLSVDENVDEKIIAMAYNCSECGICEIYACPMWLSPRQVNRYIKMAFKKPDVSLGINNKSDYFNERKLPISRLINRLFINEFKTDVKFISEIEPDRVELPLRGYAGAILKPLVKNADSVRMGQVIASNDDTSGKIYNNVCSPFHGKILSVKDRIVIERI
;
A
#
# COMPACT_ATOMS: atom_id res chain seq x y z
N MET A 1 -9.53 -1.34 29.34
CA MET A 1 -8.89 0.00 29.44
C MET A 1 -9.74 0.93 28.59
N ALA A 2 -9.96 2.18 29.05
CA ALA A 2 -10.70 3.16 28.25
C ALA A 2 -9.85 3.59 27.03
N ILE A 3 -10.52 3.90 25.92
CA ILE A 3 -9.89 4.44 24.70
C ILE A 3 -9.16 5.74 25.04
N ASP A 4 -7.94 5.90 24.54
CA ASP A 4 -7.23 7.17 24.63
C ASP A 4 -7.62 8.08 23.46
N TYR A 5 -8.73 8.80 23.64
CA TYR A 5 -9.23 9.73 22.61
C TYR A 5 -8.26 10.88 22.30
N GLU A 6 -7.38 11.23 23.20
CA GLU A 6 -6.39 12.30 23.00
C GLU A 6 -5.32 11.89 22.01
N VAL A 7 -4.86 10.65 22.08
CA VAL A 7 -3.95 10.07 21.10
C VAL A 7 -4.60 9.98 19.71
N ILE A 8 -5.85 9.50 19.66
CA ILE A 8 -6.59 9.37 18.42
C ILE A 8 -6.78 10.75 17.74
N ASP A 9 -7.07 11.79 18.54
CA ASP A 9 -7.20 13.16 18.02
C ASP A 9 -5.85 13.70 17.49
N ARG A 10 -4.74 13.45 18.18
CA ARG A 10 -3.40 13.80 17.69
C ARG A 10 -3.08 13.11 16.38
N ILE A 11 -3.36 11.82 16.24
CA ILE A 11 -3.20 11.04 14.99
C ILE A 11 -4.05 11.64 13.86
N LYS A 12 -5.30 12.03 14.17
CA LYS A 12 -6.21 12.71 13.23
C LYS A 12 -5.65 14.06 12.77
N LYS A 13 -5.22 14.90 13.72
CA LYS A 13 -4.64 16.23 13.46
C LYS A 13 -3.37 16.13 12.61
N ALA A 14 -2.48 15.18 12.90
CA ALA A 14 -1.29 14.92 12.11
C ALA A 14 -1.61 14.41 10.70
N GLY A 15 -2.83 13.97 10.44
CA GLY A 15 -3.26 13.44 9.15
C GLY A 15 -2.60 12.13 8.78
N LEU A 16 -2.22 11.30 9.78
CA LEU A 16 -1.59 10.00 9.55
C LEU A 16 -2.59 9.01 8.94
N VAL A 17 -2.14 8.32 7.90
CA VAL A 17 -2.91 7.31 7.16
C VAL A 17 -2.16 5.98 7.12
N GLY A 18 -2.83 4.92 6.67
CA GLY A 18 -2.18 3.63 6.42
C GLY A 18 -1.15 3.72 5.29
N LEU A 19 0.13 3.48 5.60
CA LEU A 19 1.26 3.69 4.71
C LEU A 19 1.67 2.43 3.91
N GLY A 20 0.91 1.35 4.03
CA GLY A 20 1.07 0.13 3.22
C GLY A 20 0.32 0.17 1.88
N GLY A 21 0.00 1.35 1.34
CA GLY A 21 -0.65 1.56 0.04
C GLY A 21 -2.14 1.89 0.10
N GLY A 22 -2.88 1.46 1.13
CA GLY A 22 -4.33 1.64 1.23
C GLY A 22 -4.79 3.06 1.60
N GLY A 23 -3.95 3.86 2.26
CA GLY A 23 -4.24 5.25 2.61
C GLY A 23 -5.40 5.49 3.57
N PHE A 24 -5.96 4.45 4.19
CA PHE A 24 -7.06 4.59 5.13
C PHE A 24 -6.62 5.37 6.38
N PRO A 25 -7.35 6.42 6.81
CA PRO A 25 -6.97 7.22 7.96
C PRO A 25 -6.81 6.39 9.24
N THR A 26 -5.65 6.51 9.88
CA THR A 26 -5.27 5.67 11.04
C THR A 26 -6.22 5.89 12.21
N TYR A 27 -6.65 7.12 12.49
CA TYR A 27 -7.60 7.42 13.55
C TYR A 27 -8.95 6.71 13.39
N ALA A 28 -9.39 6.52 12.15
CA ALA A 28 -10.65 5.83 11.86
C ALA A 28 -10.52 4.30 11.91
N LYS A 29 -9.29 3.79 11.80
CA LYS A 29 -8.98 2.36 11.95
C LYS A 29 -8.79 1.97 13.42
N TRP A 30 -8.29 2.87 14.25
CA TRP A 30 -8.03 2.62 15.67
C TRP A 30 -9.31 2.85 16.49
N GLN A 31 -10.22 1.89 16.39
CA GLN A 31 -11.49 1.89 17.11
C GLN A 31 -11.45 0.89 18.28
N ASP A 32 -12.37 1.06 19.23
CA ASP A 32 -12.55 0.14 20.36
C ASP A 32 -12.93 -1.27 19.92
N GLY A 33 -12.58 -2.25 20.77
CA GLY A 33 -12.92 -3.66 20.56
C GLY A 33 -11.88 -4.45 19.77
N ALA A 34 -10.71 -3.90 19.48
CA ALA A 34 -9.61 -4.66 18.95
C ALA A 34 -9.04 -5.62 20.01
N GLU A 35 -8.81 -6.86 19.63
CA GLU A 35 -8.12 -7.85 20.47
C GLU A 35 -6.63 -7.92 20.15
N ILE A 36 -6.28 -7.74 18.87
CA ILE A 36 -4.94 -7.93 18.33
C ILE A 36 -4.59 -6.77 17.40
N ILE A 37 -3.41 -6.16 17.63
CA ILE A 37 -2.79 -5.23 16.69
C ILE A 37 -1.64 -5.93 15.97
N ILE A 38 -1.64 -5.90 14.64
CA ILE A 38 -0.56 -6.43 13.81
C ILE A 38 0.20 -5.26 13.18
N ALA A 39 1.50 -5.16 13.47
CA ALA A 39 2.44 -4.33 12.74
C ALA A 39 3.02 -5.16 11.58
N ASN A 40 2.54 -4.88 10.36
CA ASN A 40 2.91 -5.61 9.15
C ASN A 40 4.20 -5.05 8.55
N GLY A 41 5.31 -5.76 8.72
CA GLY A 41 6.60 -5.55 8.07
C GLY A 41 6.93 -6.60 7.00
N ALA A 42 5.93 -7.37 6.57
CA ALA A 42 6.10 -8.38 5.53
C ALA A 42 5.98 -7.77 4.12
N GLU A 43 6.81 -6.76 3.82
CA GLU A 43 6.85 -6.17 2.48
C GLU A 43 7.04 -7.25 1.42
N CYS A 44 6.09 -7.38 0.51
CA CYS A 44 6.10 -8.43 -0.49
C CYS A 44 6.21 -7.91 -1.94
N GLU A 45 6.10 -6.61 -2.15
CA GLU A 45 6.36 -6.01 -3.46
C GLU A 45 7.83 -6.23 -3.83
N PRO A 46 8.15 -6.76 -5.03
CA PRO A 46 9.53 -7.04 -5.42
C PRO A 46 10.43 -5.81 -5.32
N LEU A 47 11.64 -6.01 -4.79
CA LEU A 47 12.71 -5.03 -4.60
C LEU A 47 12.46 -3.93 -3.54
N LEU A 48 11.27 -3.76 -2.97
CA LEU A 48 11.06 -2.77 -1.92
C LEU A 48 11.85 -3.12 -0.65
N ILE A 49 12.50 -2.10 -0.08
CA ILE A 49 13.41 -2.25 1.07
C ILE A 49 13.11 -1.27 2.21
N LYS A 50 12.21 -0.30 2.04
CA LYS A 50 11.96 0.73 3.05
C LYS A 50 11.48 0.19 4.39
N ASP A 51 10.53 -0.77 4.38
CA ASP A 51 9.99 -1.34 5.61
C ASP A 51 11.06 -2.13 6.38
N GLN A 52 11.93 -2.86 5.65
CA GLN A 52 13.08 -3.52 6.24
C GLN A 52 14.05 -2.51 6.85
N PHE A 53 14.35 -1.40 6.15
CA PHE A 53 15.18 -0.33 6.67
C PHE A 53 14.61 0.26 7.97
N ILE A 54 13.31 0.55 8.02
CA ILE A 54 12.64 1.10 9.21
C ILE A 54 12.76 0.12 10.39
N MET A 55 12.52 -1.17 10.16
CA MET A 55 12.65 -2.20 11.20
C MET A 55 14.08 -2.39 11.71
N GLU A 56 15.08 -2.19 10.87
CA GLU A 56 16.49 -2.31 11.25
C GLU A 56 17.00 -1.11 12.05
N ASN A 57 16.52 0.10 11.73
CA ASN A 57 17.09 1.34 12.26
C ASN A 57 16.20 2.02 13.33
N TYR A 58 14.90 1.76 13.34
CA TYR A 58 13.93 2.39 14.27
C TYR A 58 13.06 1.37 15.01
N PRO A 59 13.64 0.28 15.52
CA PRO A 59 12.86 -0.79 16.15
C PRO A 59 12.17 -0.34 17.44
N SER A 60 12.74 0.62 18.20
CA SER A 60 12.15 1.17 19.41
C SER A 60 10.88 1.95 19.12
N GLU A 61 10.88 2.76 18.06
CA GLU A 61 9.71 3.53 17.63
C GLU A 61 8.58 2.61 17.17
N ILE A 62 8.90 1.52 16.47
CA ILE A 62 7.91 0.50 16.07
C ILE A 62 7.27 -0.13 17.31
N ILE A 63 8.06 -0.55 18.30
CA ILE A 63 7.51 -1.16 19.50
C ILE A 63 6.69 -0.15 20.33
N ASN A 64 7.16 1.10 20.45
CA ASN A 64 6.42 2.16 21.13
C ASN A 64 5.10 2.49 20.42
N GLY A 65 5.12 2.62 19.09
CA GLY A 65 3.90 2.85 18.31
C GLY A 65 2.93 1.66 18.37
N LEU A 66 3.43 0.42 18.44
CA LEU A 66 2.60 -0.77 18.62
C LEU A 66 1.93 -0.77 20.00
N LYS A 67 2.65 -0.44 21.07
CA LYS A 67 2.09 -0.27 22.42
C LYS A 67 1.05 0.85 22.44
N LEU A 68 1.34 1.97 21.80
CA LEU A 68 0.39 3.07 21.64
C LEU A 68 -0.90 2.61 20.97
N ALA A 69 -0.80 1.89 19.84
CA ALA A 69 -1.97 1.34 19.15
C ALA A 69 -2.76 0.38 20.04
N MET A 70 -2.08 -0.49 20.79
CA MET A 70 -2.71 -1.42 21.73
C MET A 70 -3.45 -0.66 22.84
N THR A 71 -2.83 0.34 23.46
CA THR A 71 -3.44 1.12 24.53
C THR A 71 -4.64 1.91 24.02
N SER A 72 -4.51 2.56 22.86
CA SER A 72 -5.57 3.40 22.28
C SER A 72 -6.79 2.60 21.81
N THR A 73 -6.66 1.30 21.57
CA THR A 73 -7.76 0.46 21.07
C THR A 73 -8.24 -0.60 22.06
N GLY A 74 -7.57 -0.69 23.22
CA GLY A 74 -7.84 -1.73 24.23
C GLY A 74 -7.30 -3.12 23.88
N ALA A 75 -6.50 -3.25 22.81
CA ALA A 75 -5.99 -4.53 22.35
C ALA A 75 -5.03 -5.17 23.36
N LYS A 76 -5.19 -6.48 23.58
CA LYS A 76 -4.42 -7.25 24.55
C LYS A 76 -3.11 -7.81 23.99
N LYS A 77 -3.00 -7.95 22.66
CA LYS A 77 -1.84 -8.54 21.98
C LYS A 77 -1.33 -7.62 20.87
N GLY A 78 -0.02 -7.44 20.83
CA GLY A 78 0.70 -6.82 19.72
C GLY A 78 1.54 -7.85 18.97
N ILE A 79 1.52 -7.82 17.65
CA ILE A 79 2.28 -8.77 16.84
C ILE A 79 3.04 -7.98 15.76
N VAL A 80 4.35 -8.16 15.69
CA VAL A 80 5.16 -7.71 14.56
C VAL A 80 5.31 -8.87 13.60
N THR A 81 4.85 -8.70 12.36
CA THR A 81 5.04 -9.72 11.32
C THR A 81 6.12 -9.26 10.36
N LEU A 82 7.01 -10.16 9.98
CA LEU A 82 8.09 -9.88 9.04
C LEU A 82 8.59 -11.19 8.40
N LYS A 83 9.31 -11.09 7.31
CA LYS A 83 9.82 -12.29 6.62
C LYS A 83 10.96 -12.93 7.38
N GLU A 84 10.97 -14.27 7.45
CA GLU A 84 12.03 -15.04 8.11
C GLU A 84 13.45 -14.77 7.56
N LYS A 85 13.56 -14.30 6.33
CA LYS A 85 14.82 -13.90 5.71
C LYS A 85 15.37 -12.58 6.22
N TYR A 86 14.58 -11.74 6.88
CA TYR A 86 14.98 -10.43 7.39
C TYR A 86 15.72 -10.55 8.74
N LYS A 87 16.86 -11.26 8.75
CA LYS A 87 17.56 -11.62 9.98
C LYS A 87 17.95 -10.42 10.85
N LYS A 88 18.45 -9.32 10.23
CA LYS A 88 18.80 -8.10 10.96
C LYS A 88 17.56 -7.45 11.58
N SER A 89 16.48 -7.29 10.83
CA SER A 89 15.22 -6.73 11.33
C SER A 89 14.66 -7.56 12.49
N ILE A 90 14.69 -8.90 12.39
CA ILE A 90 14.28 -9.81 13.47
C ILE A 90 15.05 -9.50 14.74
N LEU A 91 16.38 -9.51 14.68
CA LEU A 91 17.25 -9.25 15.84
C LEU A 91 17.04 -7.84 16.42
N SER A 92 16.87 -6.82 15.56
CA SER A 92 16.63 -5.44 16.00
C SER A 92 15.31 -5.32 16.77
N ILE A 93 14.24 -5.91 16.27
CA ILE A 93 12.93 -5.88 16.93
C ILE A 93 12.92 -6.74 18.19
N GLU A 94 13.50 -7.97 18.15
CA GLU A 94 13.57 -8.88 19.32
C GLU A 94 14.22 -8.20 20.53
N ARG A 95 15.27 -7.38 20.32
CA ARG A 95 15.96 -6.65 21.39
C ARG A 95 15.11 -5.58 22.06
N GLN A 96 14.06 -5.09 21.41
CA GLN A 96 13.17 -4.06 21.97
C GLN A 96 11.94 -4.63 22.69
N ILE A 97 11.62 -5.90 22.46
CA ILE A 97 10.47 -6.55 23.10
C ILE A 97 10.84 -6.91 24.53
N LYS A 98 10.15 -6.25 25.47
CA LYS A 98 10.25 -6.52 26.91
C LYS A 98 8.95 -7.06 27.49
N ASP A 99 7.85 -6.88 26.77
CA ASP A 99 6.50 -7.20 27.22
C ASP A 99 6.07 -8.56 26.68
N SER A 100 5.50 -9.41 27.55
CA SER A 100 5.04 -10.75 27.22
C SER A 100 3.83 -10.76 26.26
N ASN A 101 3.14 -9.63 26.10
CA ASN A 101 1.99 -9.48 25.23
C ASN A 101 2.34 -8.99 23.80
N ILE A 102 3.64 -8.80 23.50
CA ILE A 102 4.14 -8.48 22.17
C ILE A 102 4.96 -9.67 21.64
N ALA A 103 4.68 -10.10 20.43
CA ALA A 103 5.34 -11.22 19.79
C ALA A 103 5.79 -10.91 18.35
N ILE A 104 6.76 -11.66 17.86
CA ILE A 104 7.15 -11.68 16.44
C ILE A 104 6.60 -12.96 15.80
N ILE A 105 5.97 -12.79 14.62
CA ILE A 105 5.63 -13.92 13.75
C ILE A 105 6.42 -13.81 12.45
N LYS A 106 7.23 -14.83 12.19
CA LYS A 106 8.07 -14.94 11.00
C LYS A 106 7.27 -15.56 9.85
N LEU A 107 7.23 -14.90 8.71
CA LEU A 107 6.49 -15.33 7.54
C LEU A 107 7.42 -15.88 6.47
N PRO A 108 7.02 -16.92 5.72
CA PRO A 108 7.78 -17.40 4.57
C PRO A 108 7.82 -16.35 3.45
N ASP A 109 8.84 -16.43 2.58
CA ASP A 109 9.07 -15.46 1.51
C ASP A 109 8.26 -15.77 0.25
N PHE A 110 6.98 -15.43 0.26
CA PHE A 110 6.10 -15.53 -0.91
C PHE A 110 5.32 -14.24 -1.17
N TYR A 111 4.77 -14.13 -2.34
CA TYR A 111 3.88 -13.04 -2.74
C TYR A 111 2.42 -13.54 -2.81
N PRO A 112 1.45 -12.86 -2.24
CA PRO A 112 1.52 -11.64 -1.43
C PRO A 112 1.39 -11.95 0.09
N ALA A 113 2.47 -12.32 0.77
CA ALA A 113 2.46 -12.63 2.20
C ALA A 113 1.95 -11.46 3.08
N GLY A 114 2.12 -10.22 2.60
CA GLY A 114 1.65 -9.00 3.26
C GLY A 114 0.20 -8.63 2.97
N ASP A 115 -0.53 -9.40 2.14
CA ASP A 115 -1.98 -9.19 1.95
C ASP A 115 -2.71 -9.33 3.28
N GLU A 116 -3.49 -8.32 3.65
CA GLU A 116 -4.09 -8.18 4.98
C GLU A 116 -4.93 -9.41 5.37
N PHE A 117 -5.66 -10.03 4.43
CA PHE A 117 -6.50 -11.19 4.71
C PHE A 117 -5.67 -12.46 4.91
N ILE A 118 -4.67 -12.66 4.05
CA ILE A 118 -3.74 -13.79 4.15
C ILE A 118 -2.92 -13.69 5.43
N LEU A 119 -2.46 -12.49 5.75
CA LEU A 119 -1.70 -12.20 6.95
C LEU A 119 -2.51 -12.49 8.21
N VAL A 120 -3.73 -11.99 8.29
CA VAL A 120 -4.64 -12.19 9.44
C VAL A 120 -4.93 -13.67 9.64
N GLU A 121 -5.27 -14.41 8.58
CA GLU A 121 -5.50 -15.86 8.66
C GLU A 121 -4.25 -16.59 9.14
N HIS A 122 -3.07 -16.23 8.61
CA HIS A 122 -1.81 -16.87 9.00
C HIS A 122 -1.45 -16.62 10.48
N VAL A 123 -1.69 -15.39 10.97
CA VAL A 123 -1.31 -14.96 12.31
C VAL A 123 -2.30 -15.43 13.37
N THR A 124 -3.58 -15.42 13.06
CA THR A 124 -4.65 -15.59 14.06
C THR A 124 -5.47 -16.88 13.87
N GLY A 125 -5.36 -17.53 12.72
CA GLY A 125 -6.26 -18.62 12.31
C GLY A 125 -7.67 -18.14 11.94
N ARG A 126 -7.99 -16.85 12.10
CA ARG A 126 -9.30 -16.26 11.81
C ARG A 126 -9.37 -15.82 10.37
N ARG A 127 -10.53 -15.96 9.74
CA ARG A 127 -10.78 -15.44 8.40
C ARG A 127 -11.61 -14.18 8.44
N VAL A 128 -11.19 -13.19 7.66
CA VAL A 128 -11.96 -11.95 7.44
C VAL A 128 -13.24 -12.30 6.67
N PRO A 129 -14.43 -11.79 7.05
CA PRO A 129 -15.66 -12.04 6.30
C PRO A 129 -15.56 -11.58 4.84
N VAL A 130 -16.34 -12.22 3.96
CA VAL A 130 -16.41 -11.83 2.54
C VAL A 130 -16.89 -10.39 2.41
N GLY A 131 -16.07 -9.54 1.79
CA GLY A 131 -16.37 -8.11 1.66
C GLY A 131 -16.28 -7.29 2.95
N GLY A 132 -15.80 -7.90 4.04
CA GLY A 132 -15.60 -7.27 5.34
C GLY A 132 -14.17 -6.78 5.57
N PHE A 133 -13.88 -6.45 6.83
CA PHE A 133 -12.60 -5.91 7.29
C PHE A 133 -12.08 -6.70 8.49
N PRO A 134 -10.75 -6.75 8.71
CA PRO A 134 -10.15 -7.40 9.89
C PRO A 134 -10.69 -6.90 11.22
N THR A 135 -11.11 -5.65 11.31
CA THR A 135 -11.71 -5.06 12.53
C THR A 135 -12.97 -5.80 12.98
N GLN A 136 -13.74 -6.39 12.07
CA GLN A 136 -14.94 -7.17 12.39
C GLN A 136 -14.64 -8.48 13.14
N ILE A 137 -13.39 -8.90 13.14
CA ILE A 137 -12.92 -10.10 13.86
C ILE A 137 -11.91 -9.74 14.96
N GLY A 138 -11.94 -8.47 15.43
CA GLY A 138 -11.11 -7.99 16.52
C GLY A 138 -9.63 -7.80 16.16
N VAL A 139 -9.27 -7.66 14.88
CA VAL A 139 -7.88 -7.51 14.42
C VAL A 139 -7.69 -6.18 13.70
N ILE A 140 -6.66 -5.44 14.07
CA ILE A 140 -6.23 -4.25 13.35
C ILE A 140 -4.84 -4.50 12.75
N VAL A 141 -4.70 -4.32 11.45
CA VAL A 141 -3.42 -4.44 10.73
C VAL A 141 -2.93 -3.05 10.33
N ASN A 142 -1.71 -2.69 10.71
CA ASN A 142 -1.04 -1.47 10.26
C ASN A 142 0.32 -1.83 9.64
N ASN A 143 0.75 -1.11 8.61
CA ASN A 143 2.12 -1.21 8.13
C ASN A 143 3.11 -0.70 9.20
N VAL A 144 4.31 -1.26 9.26
CA VAL A 144 5.35 -0.87 10.24
C VAL A 144 5.71 0.62 10.15
N GLU A 145 5.69 1.23 8.95
CA GLU A 145 5.91 2.67 8.77
C GLU A 145 4.79 3.49 9.43
N THR A 146 3.53 3.04 9.34
CA THR A 146 2.40 3.70 10.02
C THR A 146 2.59 3.67 11.54
N ILE A 147 2.98 2.53 12.09
CA ILE A 147 3.25 2.35 13.52
C ILE A 147 4.45 3.22 13.95
N TYR A 148 5.51 3.28 13.16
CA TYR A 148 6.65 4.17 13.38
C TYR A 148 6.21 5.64 13.51
N PHE A 149 5.46 6.15 12.50
CA PHE A 149 5.00 7.54 12.54
C PHE A 149 3.98 7.82 13.65
N ALA A 150 3.16 6.86 14.04
CA ALA A 150 2.27 7.01 15.18
C ALA A 150 3.04 7.27 16.47
N SER A 151 4.19 6.60 16.67
CA SER A 151 5.08 6.87 17.80
C SER A 151 5.69 8.28 17.78
N LEU A 152 6.01 8.81 16.58
CA LEU A 152 6.53 10.18 16.45
C LEU A 152 5.42 11.22 16.74
N VAL A 153 4.22 11.00 16.20
CA VAL A 153 3.06 11.86 16.44
C VAL A 153 2.70 11.93 17.91
N GLU A 154 2.83 10.82 18.66
CA GLU A 154 2.65 10.79 20.11
C GLU A 154 3.62 11.73 20.83
N ARG A 155 4.85 11.86 20.36
CA ARG A 155 5.87 12.77 20.87
C ARG A 155 5.70 14.22 20.40
N GLY A 156 4.62 14.54 19.67
CA GLY A 156 4.33 15.87 19.16
C GLY A 156 4.95 16.19 17.78
N GLU A 157 5.56 15.19 17.12
CA GLU A 157 6.11 15.39 15.78
C GLU A 157 4.99 15.33 14.73
N ALA A 158 5.06 16.17 13.70
CA ALA A 158 4.08 16.18 12.61
C ALA A 158 4.42 15.11 11.55
N PHE A 159 3.37 14.49 10.98
CA PHE A 159 3.56 13.56 9.85
C PHE A 159 3.69 14.34 8.54
N THR A 160 4.91 14.65 8.18
CA THR A 160 5.26 15.53 7.04
C THR A 160 6.27 14.90 6.09
N HIS A 161 6.94 13.84 6.50
CA HIS A 161 7.99 13.15 5.74
C HIS A 161 7.64 11.67 5.58
N LYS A 162 8.29 11.03 4.60
CA LYS A 162 8.18 9.59 4.34
C LYS A 162 9.53 8.98 4.02
N PHE A 163 9.61 7.66 4.24
CA PHE A 163 10.66 6.84 3.65
C PHE A 163 10.17 6.27 2.32
N ILE A 164 11.00 6.36 1.29
CA ILE A 164 10.73 5.78 -0.03
C ILE A 164 11.93 4.97 -0.50
N SER A 165 11.68 3.88 -1.22
CA SER A 165 12.71 3.15 -1.94
C SER A 165 12.90 3.77 -3.33
N VAL A 166 14.13 4.09 -3.73
CA VAL A 166 14.46 4.50 -5.10
C VAL A 166 15.35 3.42 -5.71
N ILE A 167 14.88 2.81 -6.80
CA ILE A 167 15.45 1.57 -7.34
C ILE A 167 15.49 1.63 -8.86
N GLY A 168 16.47 0.99 -9.46
CA GLY A 168 16.55 0.83 -10.90
C GLY A 168 17.78 1.48 -11.52
N GLN A 169 17.61 2.13 -12.66
CA GLN A 169 18.66 2.79 -13.43
C GLN A 169 19.09 4.11 -12.79
N VAL A 170 19.54 4.05 -11.53
CA VAL A 170 20.09 5.16 -10.75
C VAL A 170 21.43 4.75 -10.11
N LYS A 171 22.31 5.71 -9.93
CA LYS A 171 23.63 5.43 -9.28
C LYS A 171 23.49 5.18 -7.78
N LYS A 172 22.53 5.83 -7.13
CA LYS A 172 22.35 5.77 -5.68
C LYS A 172 21.01 5.12 -5.33
N SER A 173 20.87 3.81 -5.62
CA SER A 173 19.70 3.02 -5.18
C SER A 173 19.70 2.83 -3.66
N GLY A 174 18.54 2.99 -3.02
CA GLY A 174 18.38 2.81 -1.57
C GLY A 174 17.15 3.48 -1.01
N VAL A 175 17.17 3.75 0.29
CA VAL A 175 16.07 4.42 1.01
C VAL A 175 16.39 5.90 1.16
N TYR A 176 15.41 6.72 0.84
CA TYR A 176 15.43 8.16 1.00
C TYR A 176 14.35 8.58 2.00
N LYS A 177 14.62 9.60 2.81
CA LYS A 177 13.62 10.31 3.59
C LYS A 177 13.28 11.60 2.88
N VAL A 178 12.01 11.82 2.59
CA VAL A 178 11.56 12.94 1.76
C VAL A 178 10.32 13.62 2.35
N PRO A 179 10.18 14.94 2.22
CA PRO A 179 8.93 15.64 2.50
C PRO A 179 7.81 15.13 1.60
N ILE A 180 6.59 15.00 2.15
CA ILE A 180 5.40 14.74 1.32
C ILE A 180 5.23 15.95 0.38
N GLY A 181 4.94 15.69 -0.89
CA GLY A 181 4.84 16.71 -1.92
C GLY A 181 6.13 16.96 -2.73
N THR A 182 7.25 16.31 -2.38
CA THR A 182 8.50 16.39 -3.18
C THR A 182 8.28 15.79 -4.56
N ARG A 183 8.70 16.48 -5.62
CA ARG A 183 8.58 15.98 -7.00
C ARG A 183 9.54 14.80 -7.24
N PHE A 184 9.12 13.86 -8.07
CA PHE A 184 9.97 12.71 -8.43
C PHE A 184 11.24 13.14 -9.13
N GLU A 185 11.20 14.20 -9.91
CA GLU A 185 12.36 14.81 -10.56
C GLU A 185 13.45 15.18 -9.53
N ASP A 186 13.10 15.86 -8.43
CA ASP A 186 14.04 16.28 -7.40
C ASP A 186 14.72 15.07 -6.73
N ILE A 187 13.94 14.01 -6.50
CA ILE A 187 14.43 12.76 -5.90
C ILE A 187 15.37 12.04 -6.86
N LEU A 188 14.98 11.92 -8.12
CA LEU A 188 15.75 11.19 -9.14
C LEU A 188 17.03 11.94 -9.53
N ASN A 189 17.03 13.28 -9.50
CA ASN A 189 18.25 14.10 -9.64
C ASN A 189 19.24 13.79 -8.52
N ASN A 190 18.76 13.66 -7.28
CA ASN A 190 19.60 13.29 -6.12
C ASN A 190 20.11 11.83 -6.22
N ALA A 191 19.26 10.93 -6.71
CA ALA A 191 19.59 9.52 -6.93
C ALA A 191 20.53 9.31 -8.14
N VAL A 192 20.69 10.31 -8.98
CA VAL A 192 21.50 10.36 -10.20
C VAL A 192 21.08 9.30 -11.21
N LEU A 193 20.05 9.63 -12.01
CA LEU A 193 19.61 8.80 -13.13
C LEU A 193 20.76 8.45 -14.07
N LEU A 194 20.76 7.22 -14.56
CA LEU A 194 21.67 6.79 -15.61
C LEU A 194 21.15 7.27 -16.96
N ASP A 195 22.08 7.56 -17.88
CA ASP A 195 21.75 7.90 -19.27
C ASP A 195 21.40 6.63 -20.08
N LYS A 196 20.21 6.08 -19.80
CA LYS A 196 19.64 4.91 -20.42
C LYS A 196 18.11 5.08 -20.55
N PRO A 197 17.47 4.51 -21.59
CA PRO A 197 16.02 4.54 -21.70
C PRO A 197 15.34 3.88 -20.50
N TYR A 198 14.39 4.58 -19.88
CA TYR A 198 13.67 4.07 -18.70
C TYR A 198 12.17 4.41 -18.75
N ARG A 199 11.43 3.68 -17.93
CA ARG A 199 10.06 4.01 -17.52
C ARG A 199 10.01 4.15 -16.01
N LEU A 200 9.19 5.08 -15.55
CA LEU A 200 8.94 5.28 -14.12
C LEU A 200 7.72 4.51 -13.67
N PHE A 201 7.84 3.89 -12.50
CA PHE A 201 6.73 3.28 -11.78
C PHE A 201 6.77 3.76 -10.33
N LYS A 202 5.59 3.94 -9.73
CA LYS A 202 5.45 4.24 -8.30
C LYS A 202 4.77 3.09 -7.55
N ASP A 203 5.15 2.90 -6.30
CA ASP A 203 4.57 2.02 -5.28
C ASP A 203 4.80 0.52 -5.51
N GLY A 204 5.31 0.10 -6.65
CA GLY A 204 5.63 -1.29 -6.94
C GLY A 204 5.40 -1.67 -8.40
N LEU A 205 5.74 -2.90 -8.73
CA LEU A 205 5.58 -3.46 -10.07
C LEU A 205 4.36 -4.38 -10.17
N MET A 206 3.95 -4.97 -9.04
CA MET A 206 2.79 -5.84 -8.97
C MET A 206 1.50 -5.05 -8.76
N MET A 207 1.49 -4.12 -7.81
CA MET A 207 0.30 -3.32 -7.44
C MET A 207 0.43 -1.83 -7.77
N GLY A 208 1.62 -1.37 -8.15
CA GLY A 208 1.91 0.03 -8.46
C GLY A 208 1.35 0.50 -9.79
N LYS A 209 1.76 1.70 -10.19
CA LYS A 209 1.30 2.42 -11.39
C LYS A 209 2.47 3.02 -12.14
N ASN A 210 2.26 3.32 -13.44
CA ASN A 210 3.16 4.19 -14.19
C ASN A 210 3.24 5.56 -13.50
N ALA A 211 4.38 6.20 -13.61
CA ALA A 211 4.65 7.50 -13.02
C ALA A 211 5.41 8.40 -14.00
N ASP A 212 5.40 9.68 -13.73
CA ASP A 212 6.11 10.71 -14.47
C ASP A 212 7.02 11.55 -13.54
N LEU A 213 8.03 12.22 -14.09
CA LEU A 213 8.93 13.10 -13.34
C LEU A 213 8.19 14.21 -12.58
N THR A 214 7.05 14.63 -13.12
CA THR A 214 6.18 15.67 -12.53
C THR A 214 5.29 15.16 -11.40
N ASP A 215 5.22 13.84 -11.19
CA ASP A 215 4.49 13.30 -10.03
C ASP A 215 5.17 13.74 -8.72
N ALA A 216 4.38 13.87 -7.67
CA ALA A 216 4.86 14.21 -6.33
C ALA A 216 4.64 13.05 -5.35
N VAL A 217 5.46 13.00 -4.31
CA VAL A 217 5.33 12.05 -3.21
C VAL A 217 4.02 12.29 -2.47
N GLU A 218 3.15 11.29 -2.49
CA GLU A 218 1.92 11.26 -1.73
C GLU A 218 2.14 10.54 -0.39
N LYS A 219 1.21 10.64 0.54
CA LYS A 219 1.26 9.92 1.83
C LYS A 219 1.40 8.40 1.66
N THR A 220 0.86 7.85 0.58
CA THR A 220 0.91 6.41 0.28
C THR A 220 2.10 6.00 -0.58
N THR A 221 2.86 6.93 -1.12
CA THR A 221 4.01 6.61 -1.98
C THR A 221 5.06 5.80 -1.21
N SER A 222 5.39 4.62 -1.71
CA SER A 222 6.34 3.69 -1.08
C SER A 222 7.66 3.58 -1.84
N ALA A 223 7.63 3.77 -3.16
CA ALA A 223 8.82 3.63 -3.99
C ALA A 223 8.70 4.40 -5.31
N ILE A 224 9.88 4.69 -5.88
CA ILE A 224 10.07 5.14 -7.26
C ILE A 224 11.02 4.14 -7.92
N PHE A 225 10.56 3.60 -9.06
CA PHE A 225 11.36 2.71 -9.89
C PHE A 225 11.66 3.39 -11.23
N ALA A 226 12.95 3.46 -11.59
CA ALA A 226 13.39 3.83 -12.93
C ALA A 226 13.92 2.57 -13.62
N LEU A 227 13.09 1.88 -14.39
CA LEU A 227 13.42 0.57 -14.97
C LEU A 227 13.47 0.60 -16.50
N PRO A 228 14.19 -0.33 -17.13
CA PRO A 228 14.23 -0.45 -18.59
C PRO A 228 12.83 -0.48 -19.19
N ILE A 229 12.69 0.05 -20.40
CA ILE A 229 11.39 0.11 -21.12
C ILE A 229 10.78 -1.28 -21.28
N GLU A 230 11.59 -2.31 -21.44
CA GLU A 230 11.17 -3.70 -21.61
C GLU A 230 10.34 -4.22 -20.44
N VAL A 231 10.63 -3.79 -19.23
CA VAL A 231 9.84 -4.13 -18.03
C VAL A 231 8.42 -3.60 -18.15
N SER A 232 8.22 -2.45 -18.80
CA SER A 232 6.89 -1.87 -18.99
C SER A 232 5.96 -2.74 -19.85
N ASN A 233 6.52 -3.56 -20.73
CA ASN A 233 5.75 -4.48 -21.57
C ASN A 233 5.11 -5.61 -20.73
N ILE A 234 5.72 -5.93 -19.57
CA ILE A 234 5.23 -6.96 -18.65
C ILE A 234 4.25 -6.34 -17.63
N VAL A 235 4.56 -5.14 -17.14
CA VAL A 235 3.78 -4.43 -16.09
C VAL A 235 2.71 -3.52 -16.70
N ASN A 236 2.29 -3.77 -17.92
CA ASN A 236 1.41 -2.87 -18.67
C ASN A 236 0.01 -2.72 -18.03
N SER A 237 -0.16 -1.71 -17.18
CA SER A 237 -1.41 -1.38 -16.50
C SER A 237 -2.33 -0.43 -17.30
N SER A 238 -1.95 -0.06 -18.52
CA SER A 238 -2.62 0.99 -19.30
C SER A 238 -3.31 0.48 -20.57
N ILE A 239 -3.51 -0.85 -20.72
CA ILE A 239 -4.26 -1.38 -21.86
C ILE A 239 -5.72 -0.96 -21.75
N PRO A 240 -6.33 -0.32 -22.78
CA PRO A 240 -7.74 0.02 -22.78
C PRO A 240 -8.64 -1.20 -22.58
N ILE A 241 -9.71 -1.03 -21.81
CA ILE A 241 -10.57 -2.16 -21.39
C ILE A 241 -11.26 -2.87 -22.58
N ASP A 242 -11.60 -2.14 -23.61
CA ASP A 242 -12.18 -2.70 -24.84
C ASP A 242 -11.18 -3.59 -25.60
N ILE A 243 -9.89 -3.24 -25.58
CA ILE A 243 -8.83 -4.08 -26.12
C ILE A 243 -8.66 -5.35 -25.29
N ILE A 244 -8.68 -5.23 -23.95
CA ILE A 244 -8.63 -6.40 -23.06
C ILE A 244 -9.83 -7.30 -23.33
N LYS A 245 -11.03 -6.74 -23.47
CA LYS A 245 -12.28 -7.47 -23.76
C LYS A 245 -12.17 -8.26 -25.05
N ARG A 246 -11.71 -7.62 -26.15
CA ARG A 246 -11.51 -8.28 -27.46
C ARG A 246 -10.46 -9.39 -27.39
N ARG A 247 -9.28 -9.12 -26.79
CA ARG A 247 -8.22 -10.11 -26.63
C ARG A 247 -8.67 -11.31 -25.77
N ALA A 248 -9.39 -11.06 -24.68
CA ALA A 248 -9.89 -12.14 -23.82
C ALA A 248 -10.91 -13.03 -24.55
N ARG A 249 -11.74 -12.45 -25.42
CA ARG A 249 -12.71 -13.19 -26.25
C ARG A 249 -12.04 -14.13 -27.23
N SER A 250 -10.94 -13.71 -27.87
CA SER A 250 -10.27 -14.46 -28.93
C SER A 250 -9.15 -15.37 -28.45
N ALA A 251 -8.45 -15.02 -27.37
CA ALA A 251 -7.19 -15.65 -26.98
C ALA A 251 -7.22 -16.34 -25.58
N CYS A 252 -8.35 -16.37 -24.88
CA CYS A 252 -8.43 -17.06 -23.58
C CYS A 252 -8.51 -18.58 -23.76
N GLU A 253 -7.43 -19.29 -23.45
CA GLU A 253 -7.32 -20.75 -23.54
C GLU A 253 -8.08 -21.54 -22.45
N LYS A 254 -8.78 -20.86 -21.53
CA LYS A 254 -9.55 -21.48 -20.43
C LYS A 254 -8.71 -22.37 -19.52
N CYS A 255 -7.41 -22.18 -19.46
CA CYS A 255 -6.45 -23.01 -18.70
C CYS A 255 -6.60 -22.90 -17.18
N MET A 256 -7.35 -21.91 -16.66
CA MET A 256 -7.65 -21.63 -15.24
C MET A 256 -6.44 -21.19 -14.39
N PHE A 257 -5.21 -21.09 -14.90
CA PHE A 257 -4.04 -20.74 -14.11
C PHE A 257 -4.20 -19.43 -13.31
N CYS A 258 -4.91 -18.44 -13.87
CA CYS A 258 -5.21 -17.19 -13.17
C CYS A 258 -6.07 -17.38 -11.91
N THR A 259 -6.87 -18.44 -11.83
CA THR A 259 -7.64 -18.83 -10.65
C THR A 259 -6.83 -19.76 -9.75
N ASP A 260 -6.15 -20.73 -10.32
CA ASP A 260 -5.36 -21.71 -9.59
C ASP A 260 -4.20 -21.10 -8.79
N LEU A 261 -3.69 -19.95 -9.22
CA LEU A 261 -2.67 -19.18 -8.52
C LEU A 261 -3.21 -17.95 -7.78
N CYS A 262 -4.53 -17.73 -7.80
CA CYS A 262 -5.13 -16.61 -7.09
C CYS A 262 -5.08 -16.84 -5.56
N PRO A 263 -4.37 -15.98 -4.79
CA PRO A 263 -4.23 -16.18 -3.35
C PRO A 263 -5.56 -16.13 -2.61
N ARG A 264 -6.47 -15.25 -3.05
CA ARG A 264 -7.81 -15.13 -2.46
C ARG A 264 -8.67 -16.37 -2.73
N TYR A 265 -8.62 -16.92 -3.95
CA TYR A 265 -9.29 -18.18 -4.27
C TYR A 265 -8.73 -19.34 -3.44
N LEU A 266 -7.40 -19.43 -3.36
CA LEU A 266 -6.73 -20.46 -2.56
C LEU A 266 -7.05 -20.37 -1.06
N SER A 267 -7.29 -19.16 -0.54
CA SER A 267 -7.78 -18.92 0.83
C SER A 267 -9.29 -19.18 0.99
N GLY A 268 -9.99 -19.60 -0.06
CA GLY A 268 -11.41 -19.93 -0.01
C GLY A 268 -12.36 -18.75 -0.26
N TYR A 269 -11.84 -17.57 -0.61
CA TYR A 269 -12.71 -16.46 -0.99
C TYR A 269 -13.37 -16.70 -2.34
N PRO A 270 -14.65 -16.26 -2.52
CA PRO A 270 -15.42 -16.52 -3.73
C PRO A 270 -14.97 -15.61 -4.87
N ILE A 271 -13.84 -15.94 -5.46
CA ILE A 271 -13.26 -15.24 -6.61
C ILE A 271 -12.64 -16.25 -7.57
N GLU A 272 -13.04 -16.20 -8.83
CA GLU A 272 -12.50 -17.02 -9.91
C GLU A 272 -12.11 -16.15 -11.10
N PRO A 273 -10.87 -15.64 -11.15
CA PRO A 273 -10.41 -14.72 -12.20
C PRO A 273 -10.69 -15.20 -13.62
N HIS A 274 -10.61 -16.51 -13.89
CA HIS A 274 -10.92 -17.06 -15.20
C HIS A 274 -12.39 -16.87 -15.59
N ARG A 275 -13.32 -17.00 -14.63
CA ARG A 275 -14.76 -16.77 -14.88
C ARG A 275 -15.05 -15.31 -15.05
N ILE A 276 -14.40 -14.44 -14.24
CA ILE A 276 -14.61 -12.99 -14.31
C ILE A 276 -14.18 -12.45 -15.66
N ILE A 277 -12.94 -12.74 -16.11
CA ILE A 277 -12.45 -12.22 -17.40
C ILE A 277 -13.29 -12.75 -18.56
N ARG A 278 -13.73 -14.01 -18.52
CA ARG A 278 -14.59 -14.58 -19.56
C ARG A 278 -16.00 -14.01 -19.54
N GLY A 279 -16.66 -13.99 -18.38
CA GLY A 279 -17.99 -13.43 -18.23
C GLY A 279 -18.03 -11.98 -18.71
N PHE A 280 -17.05 -11.17 -18.31
CA PHE A 280 -16.90 -9.81 -18.79
C PHE A 280 -16.64 -9.74 -20.31
N SER A 281 -15.77 -10.58 -20.86
CA SER A 281 -15.45 -10.53 -22.28
C SER A 281 -16.63 -10.91 -23.19
N LEU A 282 -17.53 -11.75 -22.71
CA LEU A 282 -18.71 -12.21 -23.43
C LEU A 282 -19.96 -11.35 -23.20
N SER A 283 -19.93 -10.43 -22.22
CA SER A 283 -21.05 -9.53 -21.94
C SER A 283 -21.34 -8.62 -23.15
N VAL A 284 -22.64 -8.39 -23.39
CA VAL A 284 -23.14 -7.47 -24.42
C VAL A 284 -23.64 -6.21 -23.73
N ASP A 285 -23.37 -5.03 -24.31
CA ASP A 285 -23.84 -3.72 -23.83
C ASP A 285 -23.64 -3.50 -22.30
N GLU A 286 -22.45 -3.87 -21.81
CA GLU A 286 -22.07 -3.77 -20.40
C GLU A 286 -23.01 -4.55 -19.43
N ASN A 287 -23.85 -5.43 -19.92
CA ASN A 287 -24.67 -6.30 -19.09
C ASN A 287 -23.85 -7.45 -18.52
N VAL A 288 -23.17 -7.18 -17.39
CA VAL A 288 -22.33 -8.14 -16.67
C VAL A 288 -23.16 -8.82 -15.59
N ASP A 289 -23.12 -10.15 -15.54
CA ASP A 289 -23.80 -10.95 -14.50
C ASP A 289 -23.41 -10.49 -13.09
N GLU A 290 -24.40 -10.33 -12.21
CA GLU A 290 -24.19 -9.84 -10.83
C GLU A 290 -23.24 -10.72 -10.01
N LYS A 291 -23.21 -12.04 -10.24
CA LYS A 291 -22.26 -12.95 -9.58
C LYS A 291 -20.82 -12.68 -10.04
N ILE A 292 -20.63 -12.33 -11.32
CA ILE A 292 -19.32 -11.92 -11.85
C ILE A 292 -18.87 -10.62 -11.17
N ILE A 293 -19.77 -9.66 -11.04
CA ILE A 293 -19.48 -8.39 -10.33
C ILE A 293 -19.14 -8.69 -8.87
N ALA A 294 -19.97 -9.47 -8.15
CA ALA A 294 -19.72 -9.83 -6.75
C ALA A 294 -18.38 -10.55 -6.55
N MET A 295 -17.99 -11.46 -7.44
CA MET A 295 -16.69 -12.12 -7.41
C MET A 295 -15.54 -11.13 -7.59
N ALA A 296 -15.66 -10.15 -8.50
CA ALA A 296 -14.61 -9.16 -8.74
C ALA A 296 -14.33 -8.30 -7.50
N TYR A 297 -15.32 -8.02 -6.67
CA TYR A 297 -15.15 -7.27 -5.42
C TYR A 297 -14.26 -7.97 -4.37
N ASN A 298 -14.04 -9.29 -4.50
CA ASN A 298 -13.11 -10.02 -3.62
C ASN A 298 -11.64 -9.97 -4.09
N CYS A 299 -11.36 -9.32 -5.22
CA CYS A 299 -10.01 -9.18 -5.76
C CYS A 299 -9.17 -8.22 -4.90
N SER A 300 -7.99 -8.65 -4.45
CA SER A 300 -6.98 -7.81 -3.78
C SER A 300 -6.11 -7.02 -4.77
N GLU A 301 -6.30 -7.21 -6.07
CA GLU A 301 -5.53 -6.55 -7.15
C GLU A 301 -4.02 -6.85 -7.14
N CYS A 302 -3.61 -7.96 -6.53
CA CYS A 302 -2.21 -8.34 -6.38
C CYS A 302 -1.43 -8.59 -7.69
N GLY A 303 -2.10 -8.72 -8.83
CA GLY A 303 -1.46 -8.84 -10.15
C GLY A 303 -0.94 -10.22 -10.54
N ILE A 304 -0.98 -11.25 -9.68
CA ILE A 304 -0.47 -12.60 -10.02
C ILE A 304 -1.15 -13.16 -11.28
N CYS A 305 -2.47 -13.03 -11.36
CA CYS A 305 -3.26 -13.54 -12.49
C CYS A 305 -2.89 -12.93 -13.84
N GLU A 306 -2.34 -11.71 -13.84
CA GLU A 306 -1.97 -10.94 -15.03
C GLU A 306 -0.48 -11.10 -15.36
N ILE A 307 0.40 -10.81 -14.39
CA ILE A 307 1.84 -10.72 -14.60
C ILE A 307 2.51 -12.10 -14.65
N TYR A 308 1.99 -13.04 -13.86
CA TYR A 308 2.63 -14.34 -13.70
C TYR A 308 1.84 -15.50 -14.31
N ALA A 309 0.54 -15.59 -14.01
CA ALA A 309 -0.24 -16.80 -14.26
C ALA A 309 -0.76 -16.93 -15.68
N CYS A 310 -1.13 -15.82 -16.36
CA CYS A 310 -1.75 -15.89 -17.68
C CYS A 310 -0.71 -16.15 -18.78
N PRO A 311 -0.74 -17.31 -19.47
CA PRO A 311 0.19 -17.60 -20.58
C PRO A 311 -0.07 -16.71 -21.79
N MET A 312 -1.29 -16.20 -21.95
CA MET A 312 -1.73 -15.39 -23.08
C MET A 312 -1.61 -13.87 -22.81
N TRP A 313 -1.00 -13.46 -21.69
CA TRP A 313 -0.82 -12.05 -21.33
C TRP A 313 -2.12 -11.25 -21.34
N LEU A 314 -3.21 -11.88 -20.98
CA LEU A 314 -4.48 -11.22 -20.72
C LEU A 314 -4.40 -10.51 -19.36
N SER A 315 -5.31 -9.56 -19.11
CA SER A 315 -5.27 -8.70 -17.93
C SER A 315 -6.46 -8.92 -17.00
N PRO A 316 -6.58 -10.10 -16.31
CA PRO A 316 -7.72 -10.36 -15.42
C PRO A 316 -7.83 -9.36 -14.27
N ARG A 317 -6.70 -8.89 -13.73
CA ARG A 317 -6.68 -7.85 -12.69
C ARG A 317 -7.31 -6.55 -13.17
N GLN A 318 -6.98 -6.10 -14.36
CA GLN A 318 -7.55 -4.85 -14.91
C GLN A 318 -9.06 -4.97 -15.15
N VAL A 319 -9.54 -6.15 -15.56
CA VAL A 319 -10.97 -6.42 -15.63
C VAL A 319 -11.64 -6.29 -14.26
N ASN A 320 -11.05 -6.89 -13.22
CA ASN A 320 -11.56 -6.77 -11.85
C ASN A 320 -11.61 -5.31 -11.38
N ARG A 321 -10.56 -4.53 -11.66
CA ARG A 321 -10.50 -3.09 -11.34
C ARG A 321 -11.57 -2.31 -12.08
N TYR A 322 -11.72 -2.55 -13.37
CA TYR A 322 -12.77 -1.91 -14.18
C TYR A 322 -14.16 -2.20 -13.62
N ILE A 323 -14.45 -3.48 -13.32
CA ILE A 323 -15.75 -3.89 -12.76
C ILE A 323 -16.03 -3.15 -11.45
N LYS A 324 -15.05 -3.06 -10.53
CA LYS A 324 -15.21 -2.34 -9.27
C LYS A 324 -15.47 -0.84 -9.45
N MET A 325 -14.93 -0.24 -10.51
CA MET A 325 -15.11 1.19 -10.82
C MET A 325 -16.41 1.49 -11.55
N ALA A 326 -16.79 0.63 -12.49
CA ALA A 326 -17.93 0.86 -13.40
C ALA A 326 -19.27 0.37 -12.83
N PHE A 327 -19.26 -0.64 -11.96
CA PHE A 327 -20.46 -1.27 -11.44
C PHE A 327 -20.53 -1.14 -9.91
N LYS A 328 -21.72 -0.88 -9.39
CA LYS A 328 -21.96 -0.95 -7.94
C LYS A 328 -21.87 -2.41 -7.46
N LYS A 329 -21.38 -2.60 -6.24
CA LYS A 329 -21.40 -3.92 -5.60
C LYS A 329 -22.84 -4.40 -5.50
N PRO A 330 -23.19 -5.55 -6.09
CA PRO A 330 -24.55 -6.08 -6.01
C PRO A 330 -24.83 -6.67 -4.62
N ASP A 331 -26.09 -6.74 -4.25
CA ASP A 331 -26.54 -7.42 -3.03
C ASP A 331 -26.63 -8.94 -3.25
N VAL A 332 -25.50 -9.53 -3.65
CA VAL A 332 -25.38 -10.98 -3.86
C VAL A 332 -24.41 -11.53 -2.84
N SER A 333 -24.91 -12.34 -1.92
CA SER A 333 -24.07 -13.03 -0.95
C SER A 333 -23.37 -14.22 -1.61
N LEU A 334 -22.04 -14.18 -1.61
CA LEU A 334 -21.20 -15.31 -2.00
C LEU A 334 -20.59 -15.90 -0.73
N GLY A 335 -20.82 -17.20 -0.50
CA GLY A 335 -20.27 -17.91 0.65
C GLY A 335 -18.75 -18.03 0.57
N ILE A 336 -18.08 -18.09 1.73
CA ILE A 336 -16.68 -18.47 1.81
C ILE A 336 -16.55 -19.99 1.71
N ASN A 337 -15.62 -20.46 0.90
CA ASN A 337 -15.32 -21.88 0.73
C ASN A 337 -14.26 -22.36 1.74
N ASN A 338 -14.00 -23.65 1.75
CA ASN A 338 -12.82 -24.16 2.44
C ASN A 338 -11.55 -23.65 1.77
N LYS A 339 -10.50 -23.51 2.59
CA LYS A 339 -9.16 -23.23 2.07
C LYS A 339 -8.71 -24.37 1.18
N SER A 340 -8.09 -24.06 0.06
CA SER A 340 -7.56 -25.08 -0.86
C SER A 340 -6.46 -25.90 -0.18
N ASP A 341 -6.49 -27.21 -0.38
CA ASP A 341 -5.41 -28.11 0.07
C ASP A 341 -4.07 -27.75 -0.58
N TYR A 342 -4.12 -27.14 -1.77
CA TYR A 342 -2.94 -26.69 -2.51
C TYR A 342 -2.48 -25.26 -2.15
N PHE A 343 -3.00 -24.64 -1.10
CA PHE A 343 -2.64 -23.26 -0.74
C PHE A 343 -1.14 -23.09 -0.51
N ASN A 344 -0.50 -24.05 0.14
CA ASN A 344 0.92 -23.96 0.45
C ASN A 344 1.81 -24.21 -0.77
N GLU A 345 1.46 -25.19 -1.59
CA GLU A 345 2.20 -25.60 -2.78
C GLU A 345 2.14 -24.57 -3.91
N ARG A 346 1.04 -23.80 -3.95
CA ARG A 346 0.81 -22.74 -4.96
C ARG A 346 1.23 -21.35 -4.50
N LYS A 347 1.86 -21.21 -3.34
CA LYS A 347 2.50 -19.96 -2.93
C LYS A 347 3.58 -19.58 -3.93
N LEU A 348 3.54 -18.33 -4.39
CA LEU A 348 4.49 -17.83 -5.39
C LEU A 348 5.71 -17.21 -4.70
N PRO A 349 6.91 -17.83 -4.76
CA PRO A 349 8.12 -17.23 -4.20
C PRO A 349 8.44 -15.90 -4.90
N ILE A 350 8.87 -14.89 -4.13
CA ILE A 350 9.21 -13.55 -4.70
C ILE A 350 10.33 -13.64 -5.72
N SER A 351 11.27 -14.57 -5.55
CA SER A 351 12.34 -14.81 -6.52
C SER A 351 11.82 -15.16 -7.93
N ARG A 352 10.71 -15.89 -8.02
CA ARG A 352 10.07 -16.20 -9.32
C ARG A 352 9.47 -14.95 -9.97
N LEU A 353 8.90 -14.02 -9.19
CA LEU A 353 8.41 -12.73 -9.70
C LEU A 353 9.57 -11.87 -10.19
N ILE A 354 10.65 -11.78 -9.43
CA ILE A 354 11.84 -11.02 -9.82
C ILE A 354 12.41 -11.54 -11.14
N ASN A 355 12.48 -12.87 -11.30
CA ASN A 355 12.93 -13.49 -12.56
C ASN A 355 11.94 -13.23 -13.69
N ARG A 356 10.62 -13.33 -13.45
CA ARG A 356 9.57 -13.07 -14.46
C ARG A 356 9.58 -11.65 -14.96
N LEU A 357 9.92 -10.69 -14.09
CA LEU A 357 10.01 -9.27 -14.40
C LEU A 357 11.38 -8.86 -14.98
N PHE A 358 12.36 -9.76 -15.01
CA PHE A 358 13.75 -9.49 -15.44
C PHE A 358 14.44 -8.36 -14.68
N ILE A 359 14.21 -8.30 -13.35
CA ILE A 359 14.70 -7.20 -12.49
C ILE A 359 15.74 -7.65 -11.46
N ASN A 360 16.38 -8.81 -11.65
CA ASN A 360 17.39 -9.33 -10.72
C ASN A 360 18.58 -8.39 -10.51
N GLU A 361 18.99 -7.70 -11.57
CA GLU A 361 20.12 -6.77 -11.55
C GLU A 361 19.88 -5.52 -10.70
N PHE A 362 18.60 -5.19 -10.40
CA PHE A 362 18.22 -4.02 -9.61
C PHE A 362 18.04 -4.32 -8.12
N LYS A 363 18.39 -5.53 -7.68
CA LYS A 363 18.45 -5.82 -6.24
C LYS A 363 19.49 -4.91 -5.57
N THR A 364 19.10 -4.30 -4.48
CA THR A 364 19.98 -3.41 -3.71
C THR A 364 19.96 -3.78 -2.23
N ASP A 365 21.06 -3.44 -1.55
CA ASP A 365 21.14 -3.59 -0.11
C ASP A 365 20.21 -2.60 0.61
N VAL A 366 19.81 -2.98 1.81
CA VAL A 366 19.04 -2.11 2.70
C VAL A 366 19.98 -1.04 3.26
N LYS A 367 19.94 0.15 2.66
CA LYS A 367 20.78 1.28 3.07
C LYS A 367 20.06 2.60 2.95
N PHE A 368 20.31 3.49 3.88
CA PHE A 368 19.91 4.88 3.80
C PHE A 368 20.86 5.65 2.88
N ILE A 369 20.30 6.46 1.99
CA ILE A 369 21.09 7.28 1.07
C ILE A 369 21.18 8.72 1.57
N SER A 370 20.04 9.39 1.72
CA SER A 370 19.97 10.77 2.20
C SER A 370 18.55 11.17 2.58
N GLU A 371 18.44 12.24 3.35
CA GLU A 371 17.26 13.06 3.45
C GLU A 371 17.29 14.10 2.33
N ILE A 372 16.17 14.32 1.66
CA ILE A 372 16.06 15.30 0.57
C ILE A 372 15.34 16.54 1.12
N GLU A 373 15.92 17.68 0.87
CA GLU A 373 15.35 18.98 1.23
C GLU A 373 15.06 19.79 -0.04
N PRO A 374 13.88 19.61 -0.66
CA PRO A 374 13.53 20.36 -1.86
C PRO A 374 13.20 21.82 -1.52
N ASP A 375 13.44 22.71 -2.48
CA ASP A 375 13.06 24.12 -2.36
C ASP A 375 11.54 24.28 -2.42
N ARG A 376 10.84 23.33 -3.05
CA ARG A 376 9.39 23.38 -3.27
C ARG A 376 8.73 22.03 -3.16
N VAL A 377 7.48 22.02 -2.64
CA VAL A 377 6.60 20.86 -2.60
C VAL A 377 5.23 21.15 -3.17
N GLU A 378 4.56 20.09 -3.65
CA GLU A 378 3.22 20.15 -4.24
C GLU A 378 2.29 19.16 -3.53
N LEU A 379 1.40 19.67 -2.70
CA LEU A 379 0.51 18.88 -1.84
C LEU A 379 -0.90 18.82 -2.45
N PRO A 380 -1.40 17.65 -2.89
CA PRO A 380 -2.70 17.56 -3.52
C PRO A 380 -3.82 17.81 -2.50
N LEU A 381 -4.88 18.50 -2.93
CA LEU A 381 -6.11 18.72 -2.16
C LEU A 381 -7.08 17.54 -2.29
N ARG A 382 -6.54 16.32 -2.30
CA ARG A 382 -7.29 15.08 -2.34
C ARG A 382 -6.95 14.21 -1.14
N GLY A 383 -7.98 13.79 -0.43
CA GLY A 383 -7.90 12.89 0.71
C GLY A 383 -8.23 11.45 0.35
N TYR A 384 -8.43 10.63 1.39
CA TYR A 384 -8.82 9.24 1.26
C TYR A 384 -10.09 9.08 0.42
N ALA A 385 -10.12 8.04 -0.42
CA ALA A 385 -11.22 7.72 -1.35
C ALA A 385 -11.63 8.88 -2.29
N GLY A 386 -10.70 9.80 -2.58
CA GLY A 386 -10.95 10.93 -3.47
C GLY A 386 -11.70 12.09 -2.81
N ALA A 387 -11.82 12.12 -1.48
CA ALA A 387 -12.40 13.25 -0.77
C ALA A 387 -11.67 14.55 -1.11
N ILE A 388 -12.41 15.60 -1.44
CA ILE A 388 -11.83 16.92 -1.72
C ILE A 388 -11.58 17.61 -0.38
N LEU A 389 -10.34 18.06 -0.18
CA LEU A 389 -9.93 18.81 1.01
C LEU A 389 -10.09 20.30 0.76
N LYS A 390 -10.56 21.03 1.78
CA LYS A 390 -10.65 22.50 1.75
C LYS A 390 -9.32 23.09 2.18
N PRO A 391 -8.70 24.01 1.40
CA PRO A 391 -7.52 24.73 1.84
C PRO A 391 -7.86 25.64 3.02
N LEU A 392 -6.98 25.69 4.01
CA LEU A 392 -7.05 26.57 5.17
C LEU A 392 -6.09 27.76 5.05
N VAL A 393 -5.41 27.86 3.91
CA VAL A 393 -4.42 28.87 3.57
C VAL A 393 -4.72 29.46 2.19
N LYS A 394 -4.17 30.64 1.92
CA LYS A 394 -4.27 31.35 0.64
C LYS A 394 -2.89 31.70 0.10
N ASN A 395 -2.83 32.14 -1.16
CA ASN A 395 -1.59 32.59 -1.77
C ASN A 395 -0.90 33.67 -0.92
N ALA A 396 0.43 33.59 -0.85
CA ALA A 396 1.32 34.44 -0.10
C ALA A 396 1.31 34.26 1.44
N ASP A 397 0.46 33.38 1.99
CA ASP A 397 0.52 33.06 3.42
C ASP A 397 1.86 32.39 3.78
N SER A 398 2.38 32.72 4.97
CA SER A 398 3.50 31.97 5.56
C SER A 398 2.99 30.83 6.41
N VAL A 399 3.64 29.66 6.30
CA VAL A 399 3.28 28.44 7.03
C VAL A 399 4.45 27.91 7.82
N ARG A 400 4.14 27.21 8.91
CA ARG A 400 5.14 26.53 9.76
C ARG A 400 5.12 25.03 9.49
N MET A 401 6.25 24.37 9.69
CA MET A 401 6.32 22.92 9.69
C MET A 401 5.28 22.32 10.64
N GLY A 402 4.52 21.32 10.17
CA GLY A 402 3.45 20.66 10.91
C GLY A 402 2.12 21.42 10.95
N GLN A 403 2.04 22.65 10.47
CA GLN A 403 0.79 23.39 10.40
C GLN A 403 -0.20 22.68 9.46
N VAL A 404 -1.43 22.46 9.91
CA VAL A 404 -2.51 21.95 9.06
C VAL A 404 -2.88 23.03 8.05
N ILE A 405 -2.76 22.73 6.76
CA ILE A 405 -2.98 23.66 5.65
C ILE A 405 -4.18 23.29 4.77
N ALA A 406 -4.66 22.05 4.90
CA ALA A 406 -5.92 21.63 4.28
C ALA A 406 -6.59 20.55 5.14
N SER A 407 -7.91 20.60 5.20
CA SER A 407 -8.75 19.66 5.95
C SER A 407 -10.12 19.54 5.30
N ASN A 408 -10.88 18.56 5.68
CA ASN A 408 -12.30 18.49 5.38
C ASN A 408 -13.06 18.45 6.70
N ASP A 409 -13.52 19.61 7.14
CA ASP A 409 -14.31 19.79 8.37
C ASP A 409 -15.80 19.53 8.13
N ASP A 410 -16.10 18.63 7.19
CA ASP A 410 -17.48 18.28 6.89
C ASP A 410 -18.07 17.51 8.08
N THR A 411 -19.07 18.12 8.71
CA THR A 411 -19.89 17.52 9.78
C THR A 411 -20.72 16.31 9.30
N SER A 412 -20.58 15.92 8.04
CA SER A 412 -21.29 14.77 7.41
C SER A 412 -20.83 13.39 7.91
N GLY A 413 -19.86 13.32 8.84
CA GLY A 413 -19.32 12.04 9.35
C GLY A 413 -18.42 11.28 8.36
N LYS A 414 -18.04 11.89 7.26
CA LYS A 414 -17.11 11.29 6.29
C LYS A 414 -15.70 11.20 6.86
N ILE A 415 -15.04 10.08 6.55
CA ILE A 415 -13.65 9.85 6.91
C ILE A 415 -12.75 10.71 6.02
N TYR A 416 -11.85 11.50 6.62
CA TYR A 416 -10.89 12.36 5.92
C TYR A 416 -9.51 12.34 6.59
N ASN A 417 -8.55 12.97 5.96
CA ASN A 417 -7.21 13.17 6.52
C ASN A 417 -6.73 14.60 6.27
N ASN A 418 -6.08 15.18 7.27
CA ASN A 418 -5.48 16.50 7.15
C ASN A 418 -4.22 16.48 6.26
N VAL A 419 -3.87 17.63 5.71
CA VAL A 419 -2.58 17.89 5.05
C VAL A 419 -1.83 18.92 5.87
N CYS A 420 -0.57 18.59 6.23
CA CYS A 420 0.30 19.46 7.01
C CYS A 420 1.45 19.97 6.14
N SER A 421 1.92 21.19 6.41
CA SER A 421 3.12 21.74 5.77
C SER A 421 4.36 20.97 6.19
N PRO A 422 5.22 20.52 5.24
CA PRO A 422 6.41 19.73 5.59
C PRO A 422 7.60 20.57 6.09
N PHE A 423 7.57 21.88 5.91
CA PHE A 423 8.61 22.81 6.36
C PHE A 423 8.05 24.22 6.55
N HIS A 424 8.87 25.13 7.05
CA HIS A 424 8.59 26.56 7.08
C HIS A 424 8.67 27.11 5.66
N GLY A 425 7.63 27.80 5.23
CA GLY A 425 7.58 28.24 3.83
C GLY A 425 6.49 29.24 3.52
N LYS A 426 6.43 29.65 2.25
CA LYS A 426 5.45 30.56 1.70
C LYS A 426 4.57 29.84 0.69
N ILE A 427 3.26 30.06 0.76
CA ILE A 427 2.30 29.51 -0.20
C ILE A 427 2.43 30.28 -1.53
N LEU A 428 2.86 29.57 -2.57
CA LEU A 428 2.97 30.13 -3.92
C LEU A 428 1.62 30.09 -4.64
N SER A 429 0.90 28.98 -4.53
CA SER A 429 -0.41 28.84 -5.17
C SER A 429 -1.30 27.83 -4.45
N VAL A 430 -2.61 28.11 -4.50
CA VAL A 430 -3.68 27.21 -4.03
C VAL A 430 -4.65 27.00 -5.19
N LYS A 431 -4.68 25.77 -5.74
CA LYS A 431 -5.57 25.34 -6.82
C LYS A 431 -6.07 23.92 -6.50
N ASP A 432 -5.84 22.94 -7.36
CA ASP A 432 -6.01 21.50 -7.09
C ASP A 432 -4.92 20.93 -6.15
N ARG A 433 -3.84 21.72 -5.96
CA ARG A 433 -2.71 21.47 -5.07
C ARG A 433 -2.34 22.76 -4.34
N ILE A 434 -1.73 22.60 -3.17
CA ILE A 434 -1.04 23.67 -2.48
C ILE A 434 0.45 23.55 -2.82
N VAL A 435 1.01 24.62 -3.38
CA VAL A 435 2.44 24.72 -3.68
C VAL A 435 3.10 25.56 -2.61
N ILE A 436 4.12 25.03 -1.95
CA ILE A 436 4.86 25.69 -0.88
C ILE A 436 6.32 25.81 -1.31
N GLU A 437 6.88 27.00 -1.18
CA GLU A 437 8.30 27.27 -1.32
C GLU A 437 8.94 27.39 0.06
N ARG A 438 10.09 26.79 0.24
CA ARG A 438 10.86 26.83 1.49
C ARG A 438 11.43 28.24 1.72
N ILE A 439 11.39 28.71 2.96
CA ILE A 439 12.01 29.98 3.40
C ILE A 439 13.26 29.68 4.21
#